data_ec07226ce43024f44e7f673a394eb501
#
_entry.id   ec07226ce43024f44e7f673a394eb501
#
_cell.length_a   1.000
_cell.length_b   1.000
_cell.length_c   1.000
_cell.angle_alpha   90.00
_cell.angle_beta   90.00
_cell.angle_gamma   90.00
#
_symmetry.space_group_name_H-M   'P 1'
#
loop_
_entity.id
_entity.type
_entity.pdbx_description
1 polymer ?
#
loop_
_entity_poly.entity_id
_entity_poly.type
_entity_poly.pdbx_seq_one_letter_code
_entity_poly.pdbx_strand_id
1 'polypeptide(L)'
;MAAVGAVPFANDAPAQSAQLRRGLRRGERRRTLLAFALIAPLVLFLLVNFVAPIAMLLGRAFTESEIPGAWPTTARALREWNGHGLPPPAVVSGFLVELAATRGTPDLSAAANRLNYERPGSRSLLFATAAALPLADRSDPLAALAGIDARWADRDTWAMMRRAAQGVSTFYLLAAFDRRVDAAGGIQHVPASQSIFVTVLARTLWISAIVAALCAVLGYPLAYVLARLPDHVARVGLILVLLPFWTSVLVRTSAWMVMLQEHGLVNDALLAAGWIAEPLELIYNRTGLYIAMTHVLLPYFVLPLYSVMKRVPALTVRAALSLGASPLQAFWRVYFPQTLAGVAAGALIVFILALGYYVTPALVGGADDQMISYFIALYTNQSLNWGMAAALSLVLFVATVLLLLLHGRLAGRRELALR
;
A
#
# COMPACT_ATOMS: atom_id res chain seq x y z
N MET A 1 -64.09 29.39 61.47
CA MET A 1 -63.57 28.09 61.10
C MET A 1 -63.71 27.92 59.59
N ALA A 2 -62.63 28.08 58.86
CA ALA A 2 -62.56 27.91 57.41
C ALA A 2 -61.57 26.77 57.14
N ALA A 3 -62.06 25.67 56.45
CA ALA A 3 -61.30 24.52 56.15
C ALA A 3 -60.34 24.84 54.97
N VAL A 4 -59.05 24.67 55.23
CA VAL A 4 -57.98 24.75 54.20
C VAL A 4 -58.02 23.43 53.42
N GLY A 5 -58.47 23.48 52.16
CA GLY A 5 -58.45 22.35 51.25
C GLY A 5 -57.00 21.96 50.88
N ALA A 6 -56.67 20.70 51.15
CA ALA A 6 -55.39 20.10 50.73
C ALA A 6 -55.41 19.96 49.22
N VAL A 7 -54.46 20.56 48.54
CA VAL A 7 -54.21 20.36 47.10
C VAL A 7 -53.50 18.98 46.97
N PRO A 8 -53.98 18.06 46.17
CA PRO A 8 -53.31 16.78 45.95
C PRO A 8 -52.05 17.02 45.09
N PHE A 9 -50.88 16.79 45.66
CA PHE A 9 -49.66 16.70 44.91
C PHE A 9 -49.73 15.49 44.01
N ALA A 10 -49.95 15.71 42.72
CA ALA A 10 -50.04 14.67 41.73
C ALA A 10 -48.71 13.92 41.61
N ASN A 11 -48.78 12.59 41.81
CA ASN A 11 -47.71 11.62 41.79
C ASN A 11 -47.32 11.23 40.33
N ASP A 12 -47.48 12.15 39.34
CA ASP A 12 -47.30 11.87 37.91
C ASP A 12 -45.89 12.21 37.35
N ALA A 13 -44.99 12.67 38.20
CA ALA A 13 -43.65 13.06 37.80
C ALA A 13 -42.80 11.98 37.11
N PRO A 14 -42.80 10.70 37.52
CA PRO A 14 -42.01 9.65 36.86
C PRO A 14 -42.57 9.26 35.48
N ALA A 15 -43.89 9.24 35.29
CA ALA A 15 -44.51 8.90 34.00
C ALA A 15 -44.33 9.97 32.94
N GLN A 16 -44.43 11.26 33.29
CA GLN A 16 -44.16 12.37 32.40
C GLN A 16 -42.68 12.45 32.01
N SER A 17 -41.76 12.21 32.93
CA SER A 17 -40.33 12.14 32.64
C SER A 17 -39.96 11.00 31.69
N ALA A 18 -40.60 9.84 31.77
CA ALA A 18 -40.42 8.71 30.87
C ALA A 18 -40.99 8.97 29.46
N GLN A 19 -42.10 9.67 29.36
CA GLN A 19 -42.67 10.06 28.07
C GLN A 19 -41.82 11.15 27.39
N LEU A 20 -41.33 12.10 28.13
CA LEU A 20 -40.42 13.14 27.63
C LEU A 20 -39.11 12.54 27.09
N ARG A 21 -38.51 11.61 27.86
CA ARG A 21 -37.30 10.87 27.44
C ARG A 21 -37.55 10.03 26.18
N ARG A 22 -38.70 9.41 26.02
CA ARG A 22 -39.09 8.68 24.79
C ARG A 22 -39.28 9.60 23.61
N GLY A 23 -39.89 10.79 23.81
CA GLY A 23 -40.04 11.81 22.77
C GLY A 23 -38.70 12.38 22.31
N LEU A 24 -37.81 12.71 23.24
CA LEU A 24 -36.45 13.18 22.94
C LEU A 24 -35.65 12.13 22.18
N ARG A 25 -35.65 10.87 22.61
CA ARG A 25 -34.96 9.76 21.91
C ARG A 25 -35.52 9.52 20.51
N ARG A 26 -36.83 9.68 20.28
CA ARG A 26 -37.44 9.60 18.94
C ARG A 26 -37.04 10.78 18.07
N GLY A 27 -36.99 12.00 18.62
CA GLY A 27 -36.52 13.20 17.93
C GLY A 27 -35.04 13.10 17.54
N GLU A 28 -34.20 12.64 18.46
CA GLU A 28 -32.78 12.40 18.20
C GLU A 28 -32.57 11.30 17.14
N ARG A 29 -33.25 10.17 17.24
CA ARG A 29 -33.17 9.10 16.22
C ARG A 29 -33.63 9.59 14.84
N ARG A 30 -34.71 10.39 14.75
CA ARG A 30 -35.17 10.98 13.48
C ARG A 30 -34.14 11.95 12.89
N ARG A 31 -33.54 12.81 13.72
CA ARG A 31 -32.45 13.71 13.29
C ARG A 31 -31.23 12.92 12.83
N THR A 32 -30.84 11.90 13.55
CA THR A 32 -29.74 11.01 13.18
C THR A 32 -30.03 10.27 11.88
N LEU A 33 -31.25 9.70 11.70
CA LEU A 33 -31.65 9.05 10.46
C LEU A 33 -31.68 10.01 9.26
N LEU A 34 -32.19 11.23 9.45
CA LEU A 34 -32.16 12.26 8.40
C LEU A 34 -30.71 12.66 8.04
N ALA A 35 -29.85 12.81 9.04
CA ALA A 35 -28.44 13.09 8.79
C ALA A 35 -27.77 11.95 8.02
N PHE A 36 -28.02 10.69 8.40
CA PHE A 36 -27.54 9.53 7.64
C PHE A 36 -28.15 9.46 6.24
N ALA A 37 -29.43 9.75 6.06
CA ALA A 37 -30.08 9.75 4.75
C ALA A 37 -29.50 10.82 3.81
N LEU A 38 -29.12 11.99 4.34
CA LEU A 38 -28.46 13.05 3.57
C LEU A 38 -27.02 12.69 3.18
N ILE A 39 -26.32 11.93 4.02
CA ILE A 39 -24.94 11.51 3.76
C ILE A 39 -24.91 10.20 2.95
N ALA A 40 -25.98 9.39 3.02
CA ALA A 40 -26.04 8.06 2.39
C ALA A 40 -25.70 8.03 0.89
N PRO A 41 -26.14 8.98 0.05
CA PRO A 41 -25.79 8.97 -1.38
C PRO A 41 -24.27 9.12 -1.59
N LEU A 42 -23.62 10.00 -0.84
CA LEU A 42 -22.16 10.20 -0.90
C LEU A 42 -21.42 8.96 -0.38
N VAL A 43 -21.86 8.41 0.75
CA VAL A 43 -21.26 7.20 1.32
C VAL A 43 -21.43 6.02 0.37
N LEU A 44 -22.62 5.84 -0.22
CA LEU A 44 -22.87 4.78 -1.21
C LEU A 44 -21.99 4.96 -2.44
N PHE A 45 -21.86 6.18 -2.94
CA PHE A 45 -20.96 6.48 -4.05
C PHE A 45 -19.51 6.09 -3.73
N LEU A 46 -19.00 6.45 -2.54
CA LEU A 46 -17.66 6.09 -2.11
C LEU A 46 -17.49 4.57 -1.94
N LEU A 47 -18.49 3.90 -1.35
CA LEU A 47 -18.46 2.45 -1.19
C LEU A 47 -18.40 1.73 -2.54
N VAL A 48 -19.24 2.12 -3.50
CA VAL A 48 -19.32 1.47 -4.81
C VAL A 48 -18.13 1.80 -5.69
N ASN A 49 -17.65 3.05 -5.70
CA ASN A 49 -16.61 3.49 -6.65
C ASN A 49 -15.19 3.37 -6.09
N PHE A 50 -14.99 3.28 -4.77
CA PHE A 50 -13.66 3.17 -4.15
C PHE A 50 -13.51 1.90 -3.35
N VAL A 51 -14.38 1.66 -2.36
CA VAL A 51 -14.19 0.54 -1.43
C VAL A 51 -14.39 -0.80 -2.14
N ALA A 52 -15.45 -0.95 -2.94
CA ALA A 52 -15.74 -2.20 -3.63
C ALA A 52 -14.64 -2.60 -4.64
N PRO A 53 -14.16 -1.73 -5.55
CA PRO A 53 -13.05 -2.08 -6.46
C PRO A 53 -11.76 -2.43 -5.72
N ILE A 54 -11.42 -1.68 -4.65
CA ILE A 54 -10.24 -1.99 -3.83
C ILE A 54 -10.39 -3.35 -3.16
N ALA A 55 -11.55 -3.63 -2.55
CA ALA A 55 -11.82 -4.91 -1.91
C ALA A 55 -11.78 -6.08 -2.91
N MET A 56 -12.36 -5.89 -4.11
CA MET A 56 -12.28 -6.89 -5.19
C MET A 56 -10.84 -7.12 -5.65
N LEU A 57 -10.05 -6.05 -5.81
CA LEU A 57 -8.63 -6.18 -6.16
C LEU A 57 -7.86 -6.93 -5.07
N LEU A 58 -8.00 -6.52 -3.81
CA LEU A 58 -7.31 -7.17 -2.70
C LEU A 58 -7.77 -8.63 -2.51
N GLY A 59 -9.03 -8.94 -2.82
CA GLY A 59 -9.57 -10.30 -2.82
C GLY A 59 -8.87 -11.23 -3.82
N ARG A 60 -8.32 -10.69 -4.92
CA ARG A 60 -7.51 -11.47 -5.88
C ARG A 60 -6.21 -12.02 -5.29
N ALA A 61 -5.74 -11.49 -4.15
CA ALA A 61 -4.62 -12.07 -3.42
C ALA A 61 -4.90 -13.50 -2.91
N PHE A 62 -6.18 -13.86 -2.77
CA PHE A 62 -6.65 -15.15 -2.26
C PHE A 62 -7.31 -16.01 -3.33
N THR A 63 -7.51 -15.50 -4.54
CA THR A 63 -8.23 -16.21 -5.59
C THR A 63 -7.30 -16.61 -6.72
N GLU A 64 -7.42 -17.86 -7.15
CA GLU A 64 -6.78 -18.40 -8.33
C GLU A 64 -7.83 -18.67 -9.40
N SER A 65 -7.78 -17.93 -10.48
CA SER A 65 -8.75 -18.01 -11.58
C SER A 65 -8.14 -18.52 -12.86
N GLU A 66 -6.81 -18.58 -12.95
CA GLU A 66 -6.08 -18.89 -14.17
C GLU A 66 -6.29 -20.34 -14.62
N ILE A 67 -6.11 -21.30 -13.69
CA ILE A 67 -6.32 -22.72 -14.00
C ILE A 67 -7.81 -23.07 -14.12
N PRO A 68 -8.69 -22.67 -13.17
CA PRO A 68 -10.12 -22.92 -13.35
C PRO A 68 -10.74 -22.23 -14.57
N GLY A 69 -10.20 -21.09 -14.99
CA GLY A 69 -10.65 -20.36 -16.17
C GLY A 69 -10.21 -21.00 -17.46
N ALA A 70 -8.94 -21.42 -17.56
CA ALA A 70 -8.41 -22.07 -18.75
C ALA A 70 -8.91 -23.51 -18.92
N TRP A 71 -8.98 -24.28 -17.81
CA TRP A 71 -9.27 -25.72 -17.83
C TRP A 71 -10.27 -26.08 -16.72
N PRO A 72 -11.57 -25.71 -16.86
CA PRO A 72 -12.57 -25.85 -15.80
C PRO A 72 -12.88 -27.31 -15.44
N THR A 73 -12.90 -28.22 -16.42
CA THR A 73 -13.16 -29.64 -16.20
C THR A 73 -11.97 -30.32 -15.52
N THR A 74 -10.75 -30.04 -16.00
CA THR A 74 -9.51 -30.52 -15.41
C THR A 74 -9.33 -29.99 -13.98
N ALA A 75 -9.63 -28.71 -13.74
CA ALA A 75 -9.55 -28.11 -12.40
C ALA A 75 -10.50 -28.79 -11.41
N ARG A 76 -11.73 -29.17 -11.85
CA ARG A 76 -12.68 -29.93 -11.02
C ARG A 76 -12.16 -31.31 -10.71
N ALA A 77 -11.70 -32.05 -11.72
CA ALA A 77 -11.17 -33.39 -11.56
C ALA A 77 -9.90 -33.45 -10.70
N LEU A 78 -9.02 -32.43 -10.82
CA LEU A 78 -7.82 -32.31 -9.98
C LEU A 78 -8.15 -31.99 -8.51
N ARG A 79 -9.24 -31.30 -8.23
CA ARG A 79 -9.70 -31.08 -6.84
C ARG A 79 -10.19 -32.35 -6.18
N GLU A 80 -10.86 -33.21 -6.94
CA GLU A 80 -11.37 -34.50 -6.48
C GLU A 80 -10.26 -35.56 -6.34
N TRP A 81 -9.15 -35.42 -7.07
CA TRP A 81 -8.00 -36.32 -6.95
C TRP A 81 -7.32 -36.14 -5.59
N ASN A 82 -7.03 -37.28 -4.93
CA ASN A 82 -6.48 -37.31 -3.56
C ASN A 82 -5.01 -36.80 -3.46
N GLY A 83 -4.32 -36.63 -4.61
CA GLY A 83 -2.93 -36.16 -4.66
C GLY A 83 -1.89 -37.26 -4.40
N HIS A 84 -2.29 -38.52 -4.27
CA HIS A 84 -1.38 -39.68 -4.18
C HIS A 84 -1.11 -40.30 -5.55
N GLY A 85 0.18 -40.54 -5.84
CA GLY A 85 0.59 -41.08 -7.13
C GLY A 85 0.41 -40.07 -8.27
N LEU A 86 0.16 -40.58 -9.47
CA LEU A 86 -0.19 -39.80 -10.66
C LEU A 86 -1.72 -39.71 -10.82
N PRO A 87 -2.25 -38.69 -11.50
CA PRO A 87 -3.68 -38.55 -11.68
C PRO A 87 -4.24 -39.70 -12.55
N PRO A 88 -5.53 -40.04 -12.38
CA PRO A 88 -6.19 -41.02 -13.22
C PRO A 88 -6.13 -40.66 -14.71
N PRO A 89 -6.08 -41.62 -15.62
CA PRO A 89 -6.01 -41.38 -17.08
C PRO A 89 -7.12 -40.48 -17.60
N ALA A 90 -8.32 -40.53 -17.00
CA ALA A 90 -9.44 -39.68 -17.36
C ALA A 90 -9.17 -38.18 -17.10
N VAL A 91 -8.46 -37.84 -16.02
CA VAL A 91 -8.05 -36.47 -15.72
C VAL A 91 -7.03 -35.97 -16.75
N VAL A 92 -6.06 -36.82 -17.11
CA VAL A 92 -5.04 -36.49 -18.10
C VAL A 92 -5.65 -36.29 -19.49
N SER A 93 -6.59 -37.17 -19.88
CA SER A 93 -7.30 -37.03 -21.15
C SER A 93 -8.14 -35.78 -21.22
N GLY A 94 -8.85 -35.43 -20.12
CA GLY A 94 -9.60 -34.17 -20.01
C GLY A 94 -8.70 -32.95 -20.15
N PHE A 95 -7.54 -32.96 -19.49
CA PHE A 95 -6.53 -31.92 -19.60
C PHE A 95 -6.05 -31.72 -21.04
N LEU A 96 -5.75 -32.81 -21.76
CA LEU A 96 -5.29 -32.72 -23.15
C LEU A 96 -6.34 -32.09 -24.08
N VAL A 97 -7.61 -32.39 -23.87
CA VAL A 97 -8.71 -31.78 -24.64
C VAL A 97 -8.81 -30.27 -24.36
N GLU A 98 -8.79 -29.89 -23.10
CA GLU A 98 -8.89 -28.47 -22.72
C GLU A 98 -7.60 -27.70 -23.11
N LEU A 99 -6.41 -28.31 -23.01
CA LEU A 99 -5.15 -27.72 -23.46
C LEU A 99 -5.15 -27.48 -24.98
N ALA A 100 -5.69 -28.44 -25.76
CA ALA A 100 -5.83 -28.27 -27.21
C ALA A 100 -6.79 -27.12 -27.55
N ALA A 101 -7.90 -27.00 -26.83
CA ALA A 101 -8.90 -25.95 -27.03
C ALA A 101 -8.35 -24.54 -26.68
N THR A 102 -7.45 -24.45 -25.69
CA THR A 102 -6.85 -23.18 -25.25
C THR A 102 -5.59 -22.80 -26.02
N ARG A 103 -5.17 -23.62 -26.99
CA ARG A 103 -3.99 -23.35 -27.81
C ARG A 103 -4.11 -22.01 -28.55
N GLY A 104 -3.13 -21.12 -28.36
CA GLY A 104 -3.10 -19.81 -28.99
C GLY A 104 -4.00 -18.77 -28.32
N THR A 105 -4.70 -19.10 -27.23
CA THR A 105 -5.53 -18.17 -26.46
C THR A 105 -4.74 -17.49 -25.32
N PRO A 106 -5.21 -16.33 -24.83
CA PRO A 106 -4.66 -15.69 -23.65
C PRO A 106 -4.75 -16.57 -22.38
N ASP A 107 -5.75 -17.46 -22.30
CA ASP A 107 -5.98 -18.32 -21.15
C ASP A 107 -4.86 -19.33 -20.94
N LEU A 108 -4.34 -19.94 -22.03
CA LEU A 108 -3.15 -20.80 -21.95
C LEU A 108 -1.95 -20.02 -21.41
N SER A 109 -1.77 -18.77 -21.88
CA SER A 109 -0.65 -17.94 -21.42
C SER A 109 -0.78 -17.58 -19.95
N ALA A 110 -1.99 -17.27 -19.49
CA ALA A 110 -2.27 -16.96 -18.08
C ALA A 110 -2.01 -18.17 -17.18
N ALA A 111 -2.54 -19.36 -17.54
CA ALA A 111 -2.33 -20.59 -16.80
C ALA A 111 -0.83 -21.00 -16.78
N ALA A 112 -0.16 -20.89 -17.91
CA ALA A 112 1.27 -21.22 -18.03
C ALA A 112 2.14 -20.26 -17.18
N ASN A 113 1.85 -18.97 -17.20
CA ASN A 113 2.53 -17.99 -16.34
C ASN A 113 2.29 -18.29 -14.87
N ARG A 114 1.02 -18.57 -14.47
CA ARG A 114 0.69 -18.91 -13.08
C ARG A 114 1.52 -20.08 -12.57
N LEU A 115 1.58 -21.18 -13.32
CA LEU A 115 2.37 -22.35 -12.93
C LEU A 115 3.88 -22.08 -12.96
N ASN A 116 4.34 -21.23 -13.88
CA ASN A 116 5.75 -20.86 -13.97
C ASN A 116 6.24 -20.02 -12.78
N TYR A 117 5.36 -19.26 -12.11
CA TYR A 117 5.69 -18.56 -10.85
C TYR A 117 5.98 -19.53 -9.71
N GLU A 118 5.29 -20.67 -9.68
CA GLU A 118 5.50 -21.69 -8.66
C GLU A 118 6.73 -22.57 -8.97
N ARG A 119 6.84 -23.02 -10.24
CA ARG A 119 7.95 -23.84 -10.73
C ARG A 119 8.48 -23.27 -12.05
N PRO A 120 9.68 -22.65 -12.06
CA PRO A 120 10.31 -22.17 -13.29
C PRO A 120 10.41 -23.26 -14.34
N GLY A 121 10.14 -22.92 -15.60
CA GLY A 121 10.09 -23.86 -16.72
C GLY A 121 8.72 -24.50 -16.98
N SER A 122 7.71 -24.28 -16.11
CA SER A 122 6.35 -24.78 -16.37
C SER A 122 5.69 -24.12 -17.59
N ARG A 123 6.06 -22.88 -17.90
CA ARG A 123 5.59 -22.22 -19.12
C ARG A 123 6.05 -22.95 -20.37
N SER A 124 7.34 -23.26 -20.49
CA SER A 124 7.87 -23.97 -21.64
C SER A 124 7.29 -25.39 -21.75
N LEU A 125 7.09 -26.07 -20.61
CA LEU A 125 6.43 -27.38 -20.55
C LEU A 125 5.04 -27.33 -21.19
N LEU A 126 4.19 -26.41 -20.79
CA LEU A 126 2.82 -26.28 -21.28
C LEU A 126 2.76 -25.90 -22.76
N PHE A 127 3.60 -24.93 -23.20
CA PHE A 127 3.64 -24.54 -24.61
C PHE A 127 4.18 -25.66 -25.52
N ALA A 128 5.21 -26.37 -25.08
CA ALA A 128 5.74 -27.53 -25.83
C ALA A 128 4.67 -28.63 -25.95
N THR A 129 3.96 -28.91 -24.86
CA THR A 129 2.87 -29.90 -24.87
C THR A 129 1.73 -29.46 -25.78
N ALA A 130 1.29 -28.21 -25.68
CA ALA A 130 0.22 -27.65 -26.54
C ALA A 130 0.63 -27.69 -28.03
N ALA A 131 1.91 -27.48 -28.36
CA ALA A 131 2.41 -27.53 -29.72
C ALA A 131 2.40 -28.94 -30.29
N ALA A 132 2.65 -29.96 -29.44
CA ALA A 132 2.68 -31.39 -29.84
C ALA A 132 1.27 -32.00 -30.00
N LEU A 133 0.20 -31.32 -29.63
CA LEU A 133 -1.16 -31.83 -29.80
C LEU A 133 -1.66 -31.69 -31.25
N PRO A 134 -2.48 -32.65 -31.77
CA PRO A 134 -3.00 -33.84 -31.10
C PRO A 134 -1.97 -34.96 -30.99
N LEU A 135 -2.02 -35.76 -29.91
CA LEU A 135 -1.15 -36.91 -29.73
C LEU A 135 -1.56 -38.03 -30.66
N ALA A 136 -0.55 -38.72 -31.23
CA ALA A 136 -0.74 -39.85 -32.13
C ALA A 136 -1.30 -41.09 -31.39
N ASP A 137 -0.81 -41.34 -30.17
CA ASP A 137 -1.31 -42.42 -29.32
C ASP A 137 -2.15 -41.89 -28.17
N ARG A 138 -3.37 -42.40 -28.04
CA ARG A 138 -4.34 -42.07 -27.00
C ARG A 138 -4.60 -43.18 -26.00
N SER A 139 -3.93 -44.34 -26.18
CA SER A 139 -4.15 -45.51 -25.33
C SER A 139 -3.63 -45.28 -23.91
N ASP A 140 -2.47 -44.62 -23.78
CA ASP A 140 -1.92 -44.16 -22.49
C ASP A 140 -1.56 -42.69 -22.56
N PRO A 141 -2.49 -41.81 -22.15
CA PRO A 141 -2.28 -40.33 -22.22
C PRO A 141 -1.09 -39.89 -21.39
N LEU A 142 -0.79 -40.54 -20.27
CA LEU A 142 0.30 -40.16 -19.38
C LEU A 142 1.67 -40.50 -19.98
N ALA A 143 1.80 -41.71 -20.54
CA ALA A 143 3.02 -42.12 -21.24
C ALA A 143 3.27 -41.23 -22.47
N ALA A 144 2.24 -40.87 -23.21
CA ALA A 144 2.33 -39.96 -24.34
C ALA A 144 2.80 -38.55 -23.91
N LEU A 145 2.30 -38.01 -22.80
CA LEU A 145 2.77 -36.75 -22.22
C LEU A 145 4.23 -36.83 -21.74
N ALA A 146 4.60 -37.93 -21.06
CA ALA A 146 5.96 -38.17 -20.58
C ALA A 146 6.96 -38.31 -21.77
N GLY A 147 6.49 -38.76 -22.92
CA GLY A 147 7.26 -38.78 -24.18
C GLY A 147 7.57 -37.40 -24.75
N ILE A 148 6.72 -36.38 -24.47
CA ILE A 148 6.99 -34.99 -24.84
C ILE A 148 7.98 -34.38 -23.85
N ASP A 149 7.72 -34.56 -22.54
CA ASP A 149 8.58 -34.04 -21.48
C ASP A 149 8.43 -34.90 -20.21
N ALA A 150 9.56 -35.40 -19.71
CA ALA A 150 9.61 -36.30 -18.55
C ALA A 150 8.96 -35.68 -17.26
N ARG A 151 8.86 -34.39 -17.18
CA ARG A 151 8.21 -33.68 -16.04
C ARG A 151 6.73 -34.03 -15.88
N TRP A 152 6.06 -34.56 -16.92
CA TRP A 152 4.68 -35.02 -16.80
C TRP A 152 4.54 -36.35 -16.03
N ALA A 153 5.62 -37.13 -15.94
CA ALA A 153 5.67 -38.30 -15.08
C ALA A 153 5.95 -37.95 -13.60
N ASP A 154 6.27 -36.70 -13.30
CA ASP A 154 6.53 -36.22 -11.96
C ASP A 154 5.23 -35.88 -11.26
N ARG A 155 4.98 -36.51 -10.10
CA ARG A 155 3.83 -36.21 -9.22
C ARG A 155 3.76 -34.74 -8.84
N ASP A 156 4.90 -34.08 -8.65
CA ASP A 156 4.95 -32.71 -8.19
C ASP A 156 4.37 -31.73 -9.21
N THR A 157 4.48 -32.04 -10.51
CA THR A 157 3.84 -31.26 -11.58
C THR A 157 2.32 -31.27 -11.43
N TRP A 158 1.73 -32.44 -11.21
CA TRP A 158 0.28 -32.57 -11.00
C TRP A 158 -0.19 -32.03 -9.66
N ALA A 159 0.60 -32.18 -8.60
CA ALA A 159 0.33 -31.61 -7.30
C ALA A 159 0.33 -30.08 -7.34
N MET A 160 1.24 -29.46 -8.11
CA MET A 160 1.24 -28.02 -8.38
C MET A 160 -0.04 -27.59 -9.12
N MET A 161 -0.41 -28.31 -10.20
CA MET A 161 -1.65 -28.01 -10.93
C MET A 161 -2.89 -28.16 -10.04
N ARG A 162 -2.93 -29.16 -9.16
CA ARG A 162 -4.00 -29.35 -8.18
C ARG A 162 -4.11 -28.17 -7.21
N ARG A 163 -2.98 -27.67 -6.69
CA ARG A 163 -2.99 -26.48 -5.81
C ARG A 163 -3.56 -25.27 -6.54
N ALA A 164 -3.10 -25.02 -7.76
CA ALA A 164 -3.57 -23.90 -8.58
C ALA A 164 -5.03 -24.07 -9.06
N ALA A 165 -5.58 -25.29 -9.02
CA ALA A 165 -6.97 -25.58 -9.36
C ALA A 165 -7.95 -25.29 -8.20
N GLN A 166 -7.50 -25.01 -6.97
CA GLN A 166 -8.37 -24.87 -5.79
C GLN A 166 -9.30 -23.66 -5.85
N GLY A 167 -9.00 -22.64 -6.66
CA GLY A 167 -9.79 -21.42 -6.77
C GLY A 167 -9.60 -20.44 -5.60
N VAL A 168 -9.31 -20.92 -4.40
CA VAL A 168 -8.89 -20.10 -3.24
C VAL A 168 -7.57 -20.66 -2.74
N SER A 169 -6.59 -19.79 -2.57
CA SER A 169 -5.22 -20.15 -2.25
C SER A 169 -4.51 -19.05 -1.50
N THR A 170 -3.55 -19.41 -0.68
CA THR A 170 -2.61 -18.46 -0.03
C THR A 170 -1.33 -18.26 -0.83
N PHE A 171 -1.24 -18.83 -2.05
CA PHE A 171 -0.03 -18.83 -2.85
C PHE A 171 0.57 -17.45 -3.02
N TYR A 172 -0.21 -16.48 -3.49
CA TYR A 172 0.28 -15.12 -3.74
C TYR A 172 0.71 -14.39 -2.46
N LEU A 173 -0.01 -14.63 -1.35
CA LEU A 173 0.39 -14.07 -0.06
C LEU A 173 1.69 -14.67 0.46
N LEU A 174 1.87 -15.98 0.35
CA LEU A 174 3.12 -16.63 0.73
C LEU A 174 4.27 -16.14 -0.15
N ALA A 175 4.05 -16.01 -1.45
CA ALA A 175 5.03 -15.46 -2.39
C ALA A 175 5.42 -14.00 -2.03
N ALA A 176 4.48 -13.17 -1.61
CA ALA A 176 4.75 -11.80 -1.16
C ALA A 176 5.63 -11.72 0.10
N PHE A 177 5.75 -12.83 0.86
CA PHE A 177 6.66 -12.99 1.99
C PHE A 177 7.85 -13.94 1.70
N ASP A 178 8.19 -14.13 0.42
CA ASP A 178 9.27 -15.01 -0.04
C ASP A 178 9.12 -16.44 0.50
N ARG A 179 7.88 -16.95 0.54
CA ARG A 179 7.55 -18.31 0.97
C ARG A 179 6.80 -19.07 -0.11
N ARG A 180 6.95 -20.38 -0.10
CA ARG A 180 6.24 -21.30 -1.01
C ARG A 180 5.77 -22.54 -0.26
N VAL A 181 4.78 -23.22 -0.82
CA VAL A 181 4.33 -24.52 -0.35
C VAL A 181 5.13 -25.59 -1.10
N ASP A 182 5.71 -26.54 -0.39
CA ASP A 182 6.38 -27.71 -0.99
C ASP A 182 5.37 -28.78 -1.45
N ALA A 183 5.88 -29.85 -2.05
CA ALA A 183 5.06 -30.96 -2.53
C ALA A 183 4.33 -31.72 -1.39
N ALA A 184 4.86 -31.65 -0.17
CA ALA A 184 4.28 -32.28 1.02
C ALA A 184 3.25 -31.37 1.74
N GLY A 185 3.08 -30.11 1.29
CA GLY A 185 2.18 -29.13 1.91
C GLY A 185 2.85 -28.29 2.99
N GLY A 186 4.15 -28.43 3.23
CA GLY A 186 4.92 -27.63 4.17
C GLY A 186 5.26 -26.23 3.62
N ILE A 187 5.30 -25.22 4.49
CA ILE A 187 5.71 -23.86 4.12
C ILE A 187 7.23 -23.76 4.22
N GLN A 188 7.89 -23.47 3.10
CA GLN A 188 9.34 -23.30 3.00
C GLN A 188 9.72 -21.91 2.52
N HIS A 189 10.92 -21.46 2.83
CA HIS A 189 11.50 -20.27 2.23
C HIS A 189 11.83 -20.49 0.76
N VAL A 190 11.59 -19.49 -0.04
CA VAL A 190 12.08 -19.45 -1.43
C VAL A 190 13.62 -19.37 -1.39
N PRO A 191 14.34 -20.00 -2.34
CA PRO A 191 15.81 -19.89 -2.42
C PRO A 191 16.26 -18.43 -2.43
N ALA A 192 17.40 -18.15 -1.81
CA ALA A 192 17.91 -16.76 -1.65
C ALA A 192 18.06 -16.01 -2.99
N SER A 193 18.31 -16.73 -4.10
CA SER A 193 18.38 -16.15 -5.45
C SER A 193 17.03 -15.65 -5.99
N GLN A 194 15.92 -16.02 -5.38
CA GLN A 194 14.55 -15.66 -5.78
C GLN A 194 13.80 -14.88 -4.70
N SER A 195 14.40 -14.74 -3.51
CA SER A 195 13.81 -14.04 -2.36
C SER A 195 14.08 -12.54 -2.45
N ILE A 196 13.08 -11.78 -2.89
CA ILE A 196 13.22 -10.33 -3.12
C ILE A 196 12.21 -9.48 -2.36
N PHE A 197 10.99 -10.01 -2.08
CA PHE A 197 9.87 -9.16 -1.65
C PHE A 197 9.99 -8.69 -0.21
N VAL A 198 10.49 -9.51 0.70
CA VAL A 198 10.73 -9.09 2.10
C VAL A 198 11.81 -7.99 2.13
N THR A 199 12.87 -8.13 1.36
CA THR A 199 13.93 -7.11 1.23
C THR A 199 13.38 -5.82 0.62
N VAL A 200 12.56 -5.93 -0.43
CA VAL A 200 11.92 -4.77 -1.07
C VAL A 200 10.94 -4.07 -0.11
N LEU A 201 10.19 -4.82 0.69
CA LEU A 201 9.30 -4.25 1.71
C LEU A 201 10.09 -3.49 2.77
N ALA A 202 11.15 -4.10 3.32
CA ALA A 202 12.02 -3.46 4.30
C ALA A 202 12.67 -2.19 3.72
N ARG A 203 13.15 -2.26 2.48
CA ARG A 203 13.69 -1.11 1.73
C ARG A 203 12.64 -0.01 1.56
N THR A 204 11.42 -0.35 1.18
CA THR A 204 10.32 0.61 1.01
C THR A 204 10.03 1.35 2.32
N LEU A 205 9.93 0.62 3.43
CA LEU A 205 9.75 1.21 4.75
C LEU A 205 10.93 2.12 5.15
N TRP A 206 12.15 1.69 4.88
CA TRP A 206 13.36 2.44 5.18
C TRP A 206 13.45 3.74 4.37
N ILE A 207 13.27 3.67 3.04
CA ILE A 207 13.29 4.86 2.16
C ILE A 207 12.21 5.85 2.61
N SER A 208 10.99 5.37 2.87
CA SER A 208 9.88 6.22 3.32
C SER A 208 10.17 6.89 4.67
N ALA A 209 10.82 6.18 5.60
CA ALA A 209 11.21 6.74 6.90
C ALA A 209 12.29 7.83 6.76
N ILE A 210 13.31 7.59 5.93
CA ILE A 210 14.37 8.57 5.68
C ILE A 210 13.80 9.81 5.00
N VAL A 211 12.95 9.66 3.97
CA VAL A 211 12.30 10.80 3.30
C VAL A 211 11.43 11.60 4.28
N ALA A 212 10.66 10.94 5.14
CA ALA A 212 9.88 11.62 6.17
C ALA A 212 10.75 12.37 7.18
N ALA A 213 11.88 11.78 7.58
CA ALA A 213 12.87 12.43 8.45
C ALA A 213 13.52 13.63 7.79
N LEU A 214 13.92 13.52 6.52
CA LEU A 214 14.49 14.64 5.74
C LEU A 214 13.49 15.77 5.58
N CYS A 215 12.22 15.44 5.26
CA CYS A 215 11.12 16.43 5.23
C CYS A 215 10.93 17.10 6.60
N ALA A 216 11.09 16.36 7.71
CA ALA A 216 10.99 16.94 9.04
C ALA A 216 12.16 17.87 9.36
N VAL A 217 13.39 17.48 9.01
CA VAL A 217 14.60 18.30 9.24
C VAL A 217 14.56 19.59 8.43
N LEU A 218 14.19 19.52 7.14
CA LEU A 218 14.13 20.68 6.25
C LEU A 218 12.83 21.49 6.42
N GLY A 219 11.72 20.81 6.61
CA GLY A 219 10.41 21.44 6.69
C GLY A 219 10.15 22.11 8.03
N TYR A 220 10.75 21.63 9.13
CA TYR A 220 10.55 22.25 10.45
C TYR A 220 11.06 23.70 10.50
N PRO A 221 12.32 24.02 10.15
CA PRO A 221 12.81 25.40 10.13
C PRO A 221 12.03 26.26 9.13
N LEU A 222 11.66 25.71 7.97
CA LEU A 222 10.88 26.42 6.98
C LEU A 222 9.48 26.79 7.52
N ALA A 223 8.74 25.87 8.11
CA ALA A 223 7.44 26.11 8.72
C ALA A 223 7.55 27.08 9.91
N TYR A 224 8.62 26.98 10.70
CA TYR A 224 8.89 27.86 11.83
C TYR A 224 9.09 29.31 11.41
N VAL A 225 9.86 29.57 10.37
CA VAL A 225 10.06 30.90 9.80
C VAL A 225 8.73 31.42 9.25
N LEU A 226 8.04 30.65 8.42
CA LEU A 226 6.75 31.04 7.83
C LEU A 226 5.69 31.38 8.89
N ALA A 227 5.64 30.63 10.00
CA ALA A 227 4.67 30.87 11.07
C ALA A 227 4.91 32.19 11.83
N ARG A 228 6.12 32.75 11.76
CA ARG A 228 6.52 34.00 12.45
C ARG A 228 6.51 35.23 11.55
N LEU A 229 6.49 35.04 10.24
CA LEU A 229 6.42 36.13 9.29
C LEU A 229 5.03 36.80 9.30
N PRO A 230 4.94 38.09 8.91
CA PRO A 230 3.67 38.76 8.65
C PRO A 230 2.85 37.96 7.63
N ASP A 231 1.51 38.01 7.76
CA ASP A 231 0.61 37.14 6.97
C ASP A 231 0.75 37.30 5.46
N HIS A 232 1.07 38.50 4.97
CA HIS A 232 1.30 38.74 3.54
C HIS A 232 2.57 38.05 3.03
N VAL A 233 3.66 38.11 3.81
CA VAL A 233 4.94 37.44 3.46
C VAL A 233 4.82 35.92 3.59
N ALA A 234 4.21 35.46 4.70
CA ALA A 234 3.95 34.03 4.91
C ALA A 234 3.11 33.42 3.78
N ARG A 235 2.13 34.17 3.24
CA ARG A 235 1.30 33.75 2.11
C ARG A 235 2.14 33.54 0.85
N VAL A 236 3.03 34.47 0.52
CA VAL A 236 3.94 34.33 -0.62
C VAL A 236 4.87 33.12 -0.42
N GLY A 237 5.44 32.96 0.79
CA GLY A 237 6.26 31.80 1.11
C GLY A 237 5.52 30.47 0.97
N LEU A 238 4.27 30.41 1.40
CA LEU A 238 3.43 29.21 1.22
C LEU A 238 3.13 28.93 -0.26
N ILE A 239 2.89 29.97 -1.07
CA ILE A 239 2.71 29.81 -2.52
C ILE A 239 3.98 29.19 -3.14
N LEU A 240 5.17 29.66 -2.77
CA LEU A 240 6.43 29.10 -3.25
C LEU A 240 6.63 27.64 -2.82
N VAL A 241 6.28 27.29 -1.57
CA VAL A 241 6.30 25.90 -1.09
C VAL A 241 5.34 25.02 -1.86
N LEU A 242 4.18 25.54 -2.26
CA LEU A 242 3.15 24.82 -3.00
C LEU A 242 3.37 24.81 -4.52
N LEU A 243 4.28 25.62 -5.04
CA LEU A 243 4.55 25.72 -6.48
C LEU A 243 4.78 24.35 -7.15
N PRO A 244 5.50 23.39 -6.52
CA PRO A 244 5.64 22.06 -7.08
C PRO A 244 4.31 21.33 -7.33
N PHE A 245 3.22 21.65 -6.63
CA PHE A 245 1.93 20.98 -6.84
C PHE A 245 1.27 21.29 -8.17
N TRP A 246 1.57 22.42 -8.78
CA TRP A 246 1.02 22.81 -10.07
C TRP A 246 1.74 22.17 -11.26
N THR A 247 2.83 21.45 -10.99
CA THR A 247 3.56 20.70 -12.04
C THR A 247 3.24 19.21 -11.95
N SER A 248 3.24 18.53 -13.10
CA SER A 248 3.08 17.06 -13.16
C SER A 248 4.21 16.35 -12.41
N VAL A 249 3.90 15.19 -11.81
CA VAL A 249 4.91 14.32 -11.17
C VAL A 249 6.01 13.93 -12.16
N LEU A 250 5.62 13.59 -13.39
CA LEU A 250 6.58 13.21 -14.44
C LEU A 250 7.52 14.37 -14.78
N VAL A 251 6.98 15.59 -14.99
CA VAL A 251 7.80 16.77 -15.27
C VAL A 251 8.78 17.06 -14.16
N ARG A 252 8.35 17.01 -12.90
CA ARG A 252 9.25 17.19 -11.75
C ARG A 252 10.33 16.14 -11.66
N THR A 253 9.96 14.87 -11.88
CA THR A 253 10.93 13.76 -11.84
C THR A 253 11.93 13.88 -12.97
N SER A 254 11.48 14.22 -14.20
CA SER A 254 12.38 14.46 -15.35
C SER A 254 13.30 15.66 -15.12
N ALA A 255 12.80 16.73 -14.51
CA ALA A 255 13.65 17.87 -14.12
C ALA A 255 14.75 17.45 -13.16
N TRP A 256 14.43 16.63 -12.13
CA TRP A 256 15.43 16.07 -11.22
C TRP A 256 16.41 15.14 -11.93
N MET A 257 15.96 14.33 -12.90
CA MET A 257 16.87 13.50 -13.71
C MET A 257 17.93 14.37 -14.42
N VAL A 258 17.50 15.47 -15.03
CA VAL A 258 18.44 16.40 -15.74
C VAL A 258 19.34 17.13 -14.75
N MET A 259 18.80 17.60 -13.62
CA MET A 259 19.57 18.37 -12.63
C MET A 259 20.64 17.54 -11.91
N LEU A 260 20.41 16.25 -11.72
CA LEU A 260 21.29 15.35 -10.97
C LEU A 260 22.30 14.59 -11.86
N GLN A 261 22.33 14.83 -13.19
CA GLN A 261 23.33 14.24 -14.09
C GLN A 261 24.75 14.72 -13.73
N GLU A 262 25.77 14.00 -14.19
CA GLU A 262 27.18 14.37 -14.00
C GLU A 262 27.48 15.80 -14.47
N HIS A 263 26.93 16.19 -15.61
CA HIS A 263 26.99 17.55 -16.16
C HIS A 263 25.68 18.29 -15.99
N GLY A 264 25.01 18.07 -14.84
CA GLY A 264 23.77 18.73 -14.48
C GLY A 264 23.99 19.94 -13.60
N LEU A 265 22.97 20.78 -13.50
CA LEU A 265 23.01 22.04 -12.77
C LEU A 265 23.55 21.91 -11.32
N VAL A 266 23.24 20.80 -10.64
CA VAL A 266 23.70 20.58 -9.26
C VAL A 266 25.21 20.37 -9.21
N ASN A 267 25.77 19.50 -10.04
CA ASN A 267 27.19 19.25 -10.11
C ASN A 267 27.97 20.48 -10.59
N ASP A 268 27.47 21.17 -11.62
CA ASP A 268 28.09 22.38 -12.14
C ASP A 268 28.14 23.48 -11.08
N ALA A 269 27.09 23.65 -10.28
CA ALA A 269 27.06 24.60 -9.19
C ALA A 269 28.03 24.24 -8.06
N LEU A 270 28.15 22.94 -7.69
CA LEU A 270 29.07 22.48 -6.66
C LEU A 270 30.53 22.59 -7.09
N LEU A 271 30.85 22.30 -8.35
CA LEU A 271 32.18 22.50 -8.94
C LEU A 271 32.55 23.99 -9.00
N ALA A 272 31.64 24.84 -9.46
CA ALA A 272 31.83 26.29 -9.51
C ALA A 272 32.05 26.92 -8.12
N ALA A 273 31.36 26.37 -7.09
CA ALA A 273 31.57 26.79 -5.70
C ALA A 273 32.88 26.25 -5.08
N GLY A 274 33.58 25.34 -5.74
CA GLY A 274 34.79 24.70 -5.22
C GLY A 274 34.54 23.70 -4.08
N TRP A 275 33.31 23.23 -3.94
CA TRP A 275 32.93 22.27 -2.88
C TRP A 275 33.28 20.82 -3.23
N ILE A 276 33.38 20.52 -4.51
CA ILE A 276 33.78 19.22 -5.03
C ILE A 276 34.86 19.40 -6.12
N ALA A 277 35.71 18.40 -6.27
CA ALA A 277 36.78 18.40 -7.29
C ALA A 277 36.37 17.65 -8.56
N GLU A 278 35.46 16.69 -8.43
CA GLU A 278 34.94 15.87 -9.52
C GLU A 278 33.40 15.77 -9.40
N PRO A 279 32.65 15.56 -10.51
CA PRO A 279 31.23 15.40 -10.49
C PRO A 279 30.79 14.20 -9.61
N LEU A 280 29.73 14.38 -8.86
CA LEU A 280 29.14 13.32 -8.05
C LEU A 280 28.14 12.51 -8.88
N GLU A 281 28.13 11.20 -8.71
CA GLU A 281 27.08 10.33 -9.24
C GLU A 281 25.81 10.50 -8.40
N LEU A 282 24.95 11.45 -8.77
CA LEU A 282 23.72 11.77 -8.02
C LEU A 282 22.46 11.15 -8.62
N ILE A 283 22.53 10.64 -9.86
CA ILE A 283 21.41 9.98 -10.54
C ILE A 283 21.59 8.46 -10.48
N TYR A 284 20.47 7.73 -10.60
CA TYR A 284 20.38 6.25 -10.55
C TYR A 284 20.97 5.66 -9.27
N ASN A 285 20.81 6.38 -8.17
CA ASN A 285 21.23 5.94 -6.85
C ASN A 285 20.27 6.43 -5.75
N ARG A 286 20.52 5.95 -4.53
CA ARG A 286 19.68 6.25 -3.37
C ARG A 286 19.74 7.71 -2.94
N THR A 287 20.86 8.40 -3.15
CA THR A 287 21.01 9.82 -2.79
C THR A 287 20.11 10.69 -3.65
N GLY A 288 20.15 10.52 -4.97
CA GLY A 288 19.28 11.25 -5.89
C GLY A 288 17.80 10.97 -5.62
N LEU A 289 17.47 9.71 -5.30
CA LEU A 289 16.12 9.33 -4.91
C LEU A 289 15.66 10.11 -3.67
N TYR A 290 16.48 10.21 -2.62
CA TYR A 290 16.14 10.96 -1.41
C TYR A 290 15.95 12.44 -1.70
N ILE A 291 16.81 13.07 -2.50
CA ILE A 291 16.70 14.47 -2.88
C ILE A 291 15.39 14.73 -3.62
N ALA A 292 15.13 13.95 -4.67
CA ALA A 292 13.93 14.13 -5.50
C ALA A 292 12.62 13.88 -4.71
N MET A 293 12.55 12.78 -3.93
CA MET A 293 11.36 12.48 -3.13
C MET A 293 11.14 13.50 -2.02
N THR A 294 12.19 13.95 -1.35
CA THR A 294 12.09 14.97 -0.28
C THR A 294 11.54 16.27 -0.84
N HIS A 295 12.06 16.76 -1.96
CA HIS A 295 11.54 17.97 -2.60
C HIS A 295 10.05 17.86 -2.95
N VAL A 296 9.64 16.73 -3.51
CA VAL A 296 8.24 16.51 -3.91
C VAL A 296 7.30 16.41 -2.72
N LEU A 297 7.75 15.79 -1.62
CA LEU A 297 6.91 15.51 -0.46
C LEU A 297 7.01 16.58 0.64
N LEU A 298 7.99 17.49 0.57
CA LEU A 298 8.19 18.56 1.56
C LEU A 298 6.93 19.41 1.84
N PRO A 299 6.13 19.84 0.85
CA PRO A 299 4.92 20.61 1.10
C PRO A 299 3.90 19.90 1.98
N TYR A 300 3.78 18.57 1.85
CA TYR A 300 2.87 17.75 2.65
C TYR A 300 3.27 17.69 4.13
N PHE A 301 4.56 17.92 4.43
CA PHE A 301 5.03 18.06 5.79
C PHE A 301 4.82 19.49 6.32
N VAL A 302 5.17 20.49 5.51
CA VAL A 302 5.17 21.91 5.92
C VAL A 302 3.78 22.40 6.24
N LEU A 303 2.74 22.06 5.45
CA LEU A 303 1.40 22.60 5.61
C LEU A 303 0.74 22.23 6.96
N PRO A 304 0.66 20.95 7.38
CA PRO A 304 0.11 20.59 8.69
C PRO A 304 0.90 21.22 9.84
N LEU A 305 2.23 21.19 9.73
CA LEU A 305 3.11 21.76 10.75
C LEU A 305 2.92 23.26 10.87
N TYR A 306 2.89 24.01 9.77
CA TYR A 306 2.61 25.45 9.75
C TYR A 306 1.26 25.77 10.41
N SER A 307 0.22 25.01 10.09
CA SER A 307 -1.12 25.20 10.66
C SER A 307 -1.13 25.03 12.19
N VAL A 308 -0.37 24.07 12.71
CA VAL A 308 -0.21 23.91 14.17
C VAL A 308 0.63 25.03 14.77
N MET A 309 1.78 25.36 14.16
CA MET A 309 2.67 26.41 14.64
C MET A 309 1.99 27.79 14.72
N LYS A 310 1.13 28.09 13.75
CA LYS A 310 0.38 29.38 13.73
C LYS A 310 -0.62 29.49 14.89
N ARG A 311 -1.05 28.37 15.48
CA ARG A 311 -1.97 28.35 16.63
C ARG A 311 -1.26 28.41 17.98
N VAL A 312 0.06 28.23 18.03
CA VAL A 312 0.83 28.31 19.29
C VAL A 312 0.82 29.76 19.79
N PRO A 313 0.26 30.05 21.00
CA PRO A 313 0.20 31.42 21.49
C PRO A 313 1.59 31.96 21.76
N ALA A 314 1.91 33.16 21.22
CA ALA A 314 3.18 33.80 21.46
C ALA A 314 3.39 34.12 22.96
N LEU A 315 2.29 34.27 23.73
CA LEU A 315 2.33 34.54 25.15
C LEU A 315 3.01 33.45 25.97
N THR A 316 2.84 32.17 25.59
CA THR A 316 3.47 31.03 26.30
C THR A 316 4.98 31.11 26.26
N VAL A 317 5.56 31.44 25.09
CA VAL A 317 7.01 31.61 24.93
C VAL A 317 7.50 32.84 25.67
N ARG A 318 6.75 33.99 25.60
CA ARG A 318 7.10 35.23 26.33
C ARG A 318 7.10 35.00 27.82
N ALA A 319 6.09 34.28 28.37
CA ALA A 319 6.02 33.97 29.80
C ALA A 319 7.24 33.15 30.26
N ALA A 320 7.66 32.15 29.46
CA ALA A 320 8.87 31.40 29.78
C ALA A 320 10.13 32.28 29.83
N LEU A 321 10.28 33.21 28.88
CA LEU A 321 11.41 34.15 28.86
C LEU A 321 11.35 35.09 30.06
N SER A 322 10.16 35.60 30.46
CA SER A 322 9.98 36.45 31.63
C SER A 322 10.29 35.73 32.95
N LEU A 323 10.14 34.41 33.00
CA LEU A 323 10.50 33.55 34.12
C LEU A 323 12.01 33.16 34.12
N GLY A 324 12.82 33.76 33.24
CA GLY A 324 14.28 33.54 33.21
C GLY A 324 14.76 32.42 32.32
N ALA A 325 13.90 31.78 31.51
CA ALA A 325 14.34 30.80 30.55
C ALA A 325 15.17 31.43 29.42
N SER A 326 16.28 30.80 29.01
CA SER A 326 16.99 31.21 27.80
C SER A 326 16.13 30.95 26.54
N PRO A 327 16.39 31.69 25.42
CA PRO A 327 15.65 31.47 24.17
C PRO A 327 15.63 30.03 23.70
N LEU A 328 16.75 29.33 23.84
CA LEU A 328 16.89 27.91 23.49
C LEU A 328 16.07 26.98 24.40
N GLN A 329 16.05 27.30 25.71
CA GLN A 329 15.21 26.57 26.66
C GLN A 329 13.73 26.81 26.42
N ALA A 330 13.31 28.05 26.15
CA ALA A 330 11.94 28.40 25.81
C ALA A 330 11.50 27.69 24.51
N PHE A 331 12.41 27.59 23.51
CA PHE A 331 12.13 26.84 22.31
C PHE A 331 11.93 25.33 22.61
N TRP A 332 12.91 24.64 23.20
CA TRP A 332 12.88 23.19 23.36
C TRP A 332 11.88 22.70 24.41
N ARG A 333 11.67 23.48 25.50
CA ARG A 333 10.79 23.04 26.62
C ARG A 333 9.36 23.55 26.49
N VAL A 334 9.12 24.64 25.76
CA VAL A 334 7.79 25.24 25.68
C VAL A 334 7.23 25.23 24.27
N TYR A 335 7.95 25.73 23.27
CA TYR A 335 7.46 25.86 21.90
C TYR A 335 7.43 24.51 21.15
N PHE A 336 8.57 23.82 21.10
CA PHE A 336 8.72 22.56 20.35
C PHE A 336 7.71 21.49 20.77
N PRO A 337 7.45 21.22 22.07
CA PRO A 337 6.47 20.21 22.49
C PRO A 337 5.05 20.51 21.99
N GLN A 338 4.66 21.79 21.89
CA GLN A 338 3.35 22.20 21.37
C GLN A 338 3.21 21.99 19.86
N THR A 339 4.33 21.92 19.13
CA THR A 339 4.35 21.67 17.67
C THR A 339 4.45 20.19 17.31
N LEU A 340 4.72 19.29 18.26
CA LEU A 340 4.91 17.87 18.01
C LEU A 340 3.71 17.20 17.33
N ALA A 341 2.48 17.64 17.61
CA ALA A 341 1.30 17.14 16.91
C ALA A 341 1.36 17.45 15.41
N GLY A 342 1.84 18.65 15.04
CA GLY A 342 2.04 19.03 13.64
C GLY A 342 3.18 18.24 12.97
N VAL A 343 4.29 18.04 13.68
CA VAL A 343 5.41 17.22 13.20
C VAL A 343 4.95 15.78 12.95
N ALA A 344 4.23 15.19 13.91
CA ALA A 344 3.75 13.82 13.79
C ALA A 344 2.75 13.67 12.64
N ALA A 345 1.81 14.60 12.48
CA ALA A 345 0.85 14.59 11.38
C ALA A 345 1.56 14.75 10.02
N GLY A 346 2.47 15.72 9.88
CA GLY A 346 3.23 15.93 8.65
C GLY A 346 4.11 14.73 8.29
N ALA A 347 4.84 14.18 9.27
CA ALA A 347 5.68 13.01 9.06
C ALA A 347 4.87 11.78 8.66
N LEU A 348 3.71 11.55 9.27
CA LEU A 348 2.81 10.46 8.91
C LEU A 348 2.30 10.59 7.48
N ILE A 349 1.84 11.78 7.07
CA ILE A 349 1.37 12.03 5.70
C ILE A 349 2.48 11.75 4.70
N VAL A 350 3.67 12.32 4.92
CA VAL A 350 4.83 12.10 4.04
C VAL A 350 5.20 10.63 3.97
N PHE A 351 5.25 9.94 5.11
CA PHE A 351 5.58 8.52 5.16
C PHE A 351 4.60 7.67 4.35
N ILE A 352 3.29 7.88 4.53
CA ILE A 352 2.24 7.13 3.79
C ILE A 352 2.33 7.42 2.29
N LEU A 353 2.51 8.68 1.90
CA LEU A 353 2.66 9.05 0.50
C LEU A 353 3.92 8.41 -0.11
N ALA A 354 5.04 8.42 0.63
CA ALA A 354 6.28 7.81 0.19
C ALA A 354 6.16 6.29 -0.02
N LEU A 355 5.40 5.57 0.83
CA LEU A 355 5.16 4.13 0.67
C LEU A 355 4.54 3.77 -0.69
N GLY A 356 3.62 4.62 -1.18
CA GLY A 356 2.93 4.42 -2.47
C GLY A 356 3.69 5.00 -3.68
N TYR A 357 4.82 5.65 -3.46
CA TYR A 357 5.54 6.33 -4.54
C TYR A 357 6.29 5.32 -5.41
N TYR A 358 6.11 5.38 -6.74
CA TYR A 358 6.83 4.49 -7.66
C TYR A 358 7.50 5.21 -8.82
N VAL A 359 6.95 6.34 -9.30
CA VAL A 359 7.46 7.04 -10.49
C VAL A 359 8.88 7.57 -10.26
N THR A 360 9.11 8.27 -9.16
CA THR A 360 10.43 8.84 -8.86
C THR A 360 11.47 7.74 -8.55
N PRO A 361 11.18 6.71 -7.71
CA PRO A 361 12.10 5.59 -7.55
C PRO A 361 12.44 4.86 -8.86
N ALA A 362 11.45 4.72 -9.77
CA ALA A 362 11.66 4.05 -11.05
C ALA A 362 12.55 4.83 -12.02
N LEU A 363 12.54 6.16 -11.95
CA LEU A 363 13.24 7.04 -12.91
C LEU A 363 14.56 7.59 -12.38
N VAL A 364 14.66 7.90 -11.10
CA VAL A 364 15.82 8.55 -10.46
C VAL A 364 16.64 7.57 -9.62
N GLY A 365 16.00 6.58 -9.03
CA GLY A 365 16.65 5.56 -8.20
C GLY A 365 17.41 4.53 -9.03
N GLY A 366 18.34 3.84 -8.38
CA GLY A 366 19.05 2.69 -8.96
C GLY A 366 18.19 1.43 -9.05
N ALA A 367 18.74 0.39 -9.67
CA ALA A 367 18.10 -0.91 -9.75
C ALA A 367 17.77 -1.49 -8.35
N ASP A 368 18.66 -1.22 -7.39
CA ASP A 368 18.50 -1.63 -6.00
C ASP A 368 17.63 -0.71 -5.15
N ASP A 369 17.05 0.35 -5.71
CA ASP A 369 16.20 1.30 -5.00
C ASP A 369 14.72 1.18 -5.37
N GLN A 370 14.37 0.16 -6.15
CA GLN A 370 12.98 -0.12 -6.51
C GLN A 370 12.17 -0.48 -5.26
N MET A 371 11.04 0.22 -5.09
CA MET A 371 10.12 0.06 -3.96
C MET A 371 9.01 -0.94 -4.31
N ILE A 372 8.25 -1.40 -3.30
CA ILE A 372 7.18 -2.39 -3.48
C ILE A 372 6.11 -1.92 -4.49
N SER A 373 5.81 -0.62 -4.53
CA SER A 373 4.90 0.03 -5.46
C SER A 373 5.32 -0.10 -6.94
N TYR A 374 6.64 -0.17 -7.21
CA TYR A 374 7.16 -0.49 -8.55
C TYR A 374 6.76 -1.90 -8.97
N PHE A 375 6.93 -2.89 -8.10
CA PHE A 375 6.56 -4.29 -8.39
C PHE A 375 5.05 -4.46 -8.55
N ILE A 376 4.23 -3.72 -7.77
CA ILE A 376 2.78 -3.70 -7.97
C ILE A 376 2.45 -3.19 -9.38
N ALA A 377 3.06 -2.08 -9.81
CA ALA A 377 2.88 -1.53 -11.16
C ALA A 377 3.38 -2.48 -12.26
N LEU A 378 4.53 -3.15 -12.05
CA LEU A 378 5.09 -4.15 -12.95
C LEU A 378 4.13 -5.34 -13.15
N TYR A 379 3.61 -5.90 -12.04
CA TYR A 379 2.67 -7.02 -12.09
C TYR A 379 1.32 -6.65 -12.66
N THR A 380 0.87 -5.40 -12.47
CA THR A 380 -0.40 -4.91 -13.01
C THR A 380 -0.31 -4.62 -14.52
N ASN A 381 0.74 -3.91 -14.95
CA ASN A 381 0.80 -3.31 -16.29
C ASN A 381 1.59 -4.15 -17.30
N GLN A 382 2.59 -4.91 -16.87
CA GLN A 382 3.47 -5.64 -17.78
C GLN A 382 3.21 -7.15 -17.76
N SER A 383 3.20 -7.76 -16.59
CA SER A 383 3.01 -9.22 -16.46
C SER A 383 1.55 -9.65 -16.32
N LEU A 384 0.63 -8.70 -16.12
CA LEU A 384 -0.81 -8.93 -15.92
C LEU A 384 -1.11 -9.98 -14.82
N ASN A 385 -0.20 -10.13 -13.86
CA ASN A 385 -0.36 -11.01 -12.72
C ASN A 385 -1.10 -10.28 -11.59
N TRP A 386 -2.41 -10.20 -11.72
CA TRP A 386 -3.28 -9.50 -10.78
C TRP A 386 -3.24 -10.09 -9.36
N GLY A 387 -3.02 -11.42 -9.23
CA GLY A 387 -2.91 -12.09 -7.94
C GLY A 387 -1.70 -11.60 -7.15
N MET A 388 -0.52 -11.52 -7.81
CA MET A 388 0.70 -11.02 -7.17
C MET A 388 0.63 -9.51 -6.89
N ALA A 389 0.10 -8.73 -7.84
CA ALA A 389 -0.15 -7.30 -7.62
C ALA A 389 -1.06 -7.07 -6.41
N ALA A 390 -2.15 -7.85 -6.28
CA ALA A 390 -3.07 -7.78 -5.18
C ALA A 390 -2.44 -8.18 -3.84
N ALA A 391 -1.61 -9.22 -3.82
CA ALA A 391 -0.92 -9.67 -2.61
C ALA A 391 0.06 -8.62 -2.09
N LEU A 392 0.90 -8.05 -2.96
CA LEU A 392 1.82 -6.98 -2.60
C LEU A 392 1.07 -5.71 -2.14
N SER A 393 -0.04 -5.37 -2.82
CA SER A 393 -0.91 -4.25 -2.43
C SER A 393 -1.55 -4.48 -1.06
N LEU A 394 -1.99 -5.71 -0.75
CA LEU A 394 -2.55 -6.08 0.55
C LEU A 394 -1.51 -5.95 1.66
N VAL A 395 -0.27 -6.42 1.43
CA VAL A 395 0.83 -6.29 2.40
C VAL A 395 1.11 -4.80 2.68
N LEU A 396 1.19 -3.97 1.63
CA LEU A 396 1.41 -2.54 1.77
C LEU A 396 0.23 -1.84 2.47
N PHE A 397 -1.00 -2.21 2.16
CA PHE A 397 -2.21 -1.70 2.79
C PHE A 397 -2.24 -2.03 4.30
N VAL A 398 -1.98 -3.29 4.66
CA VAL A 398 -1.92 -3.72 6.06
C VAL A 398 -0.82 -2.98 6.81
N ALA A 399 0.37 -2.83 6.22
CA ALA A 399 1.46 -2.05 6.81
C ALA A 399 1.04 -0.59 7.07
N THR A 400 0.36 0.04 6.11
CA THR A 400 -0.16 1.41 6.25
C THR A 400 -1.20 1.53 7.36
N VAL A 401 -2.17 0.60 7.42
CA VAL A 401 -3.19 0.58 8.46
C VAL A 401 -2.58 0.38 9.85
N LEU A 402 -1.62 -0.53 10.00
CA LEU A 402 -0.91 -0.75 11.27
C LEU A 402 -0.17 0.51 11.73
N LEU A 403 0.47 1.23 10.81
CA LEU A 403 1.12 2.51 11.12
C LEU A 403 0.13 3.59 11.55
N LEU A 404 -1.01 3.70 10.87
CA LEU A 404 -2.09 4.63 11.26
C LEU A 404 -2.61 4.32 12.67
N LEU A 405 -2.85 3.05 12.97
CA LEU A 405 -3.31 2.61 14.29
C LEU A 405 -2.27 2.88 15.38
N LEU A 406 -1.00 2.62 15.09
CA LEU A 406 0.11 2.91 16.00
C LEU A 406 0.23 4.40 16.27
N HIS A 407 0.18 5.22 15.21
CA HIS A 407 0.20 6.67 15.32
C HIS A 407 -0.98 7.19 16.16
N GLY A 408 -2.21 6.72 15.88
CA GLY A 408 -3.41 7.11 16.64
C GLY A 408 -3.31 6.77 18.13
N ARG A 409 -2.75 5.58 18.47
CA ARG A 409 -2.52 5.20 19.86
C ARG A 409 -1.47 6.06 20.56
N LEU A 410 -0.40 6.42 19.86
CA LEU A 410 0.66 7.26 20.43
C LEU A 410 0.19 8.72 20.59
N ALA A 411 -0.57 9.26 19.65
CA ALA A 411 -1.15 10.59 19.72
C ALA A 411 -2.21 10.70 20.84
N GLY A 412 -3.14 9.75 20.94
CA GLY A 412 -4.19 9.75 21.95
C GLY A 412 -3.68 9.62 23.38
N ARG A 413 -2.58 8.89 23.62
CA ARG A 413 -1.94 8.81 24.94
C ARG A 413 -1.34 10.14 25.39
N ARG A 414 -0.91 11.01 24.48
CA ARG A 414 -0.35 12.32 24.80
C ARG A 414 -1.42 13.34 25.17
N GLU A 415 -2.61 13.29 24.57
CA GLU A 415 -3.73 14.14 24.98
C GLU A 415 -4.25 13.81 26.38
N LEU A 416 -4.24 12.54 26.76
CA LEU A 416 -4.61 12.11 28.12
C LEU A 416 -3.57 12.45 29.18
N ALA A 417 -2.29 12.55 28.80
CA ALA A 417 -1.21 12.93 29.73
C ALA A 417 -1.07 14.46 29.93
N LEU A 418 -1.74 15.25 29.10
CA LEU A 418 -1.73 16.72 29.18
C LEU A 418 -3.02 17.31 29.77
N ARG A 419 -4.00 16.47 30.11
CA ARG A 419 -5.20 16.80 30.90
C ARG A 419 -5.01 16.41 32.37
#